data_be7057fa629918f23815cdda36471d1d
#
_entry.id   be7057fa629918f23815cdda36471d1d
#
_cell.length_a   1.000
_cell.length_b   1.000
_cell.length_c   1.000
_cell.angle_alpha   90.00
_cell.angle_beta   90.00
_cell.angle_gamma   90.00
#
_symmetry.space_group_name_H-M   'P 1'
#
loop_
_entity.id
_entity.type
_entity.pdbx_description
1 polymer ?
#
loop_
_entity_poly.entity_id
_entity_poly.type
_entity_poly.pdbx_seq_one_letter_code
_entity_poly.pdbx_strand_id
1 'polypeptide(L)'
;MNRKEFLKSCGLFGVGSCLVSGTVGRVAESIADGPPVTSCEEKQRFAQKWVKRFFDVFDESLDESAKSGIMENCGKACFEESVEGKEIKPVGVDDLISAINRSTGEIAATRDGNVVEFRYVGNPKGLKVADGYCLCPLVESGPQGLSGTYCLCSVGYVRQMFKTYTGRESSVELVESLKRGGKTCRFRITLA
;
A
#
# COMPACT_ATOMS: atom_id res chain seq x y z
N MET A 1 -8.55 -12.08 -3.30
CA MET A 1 -7.88 -11.95 -4.62
C MET A 1 -6.42 -11.60 -4.34
N ASN A 2 -5.48 -12.49 -4.66
CA ASN A 2 -4.08 -12.25 -4.33
C ASN A 2 -3.43 -11.33 -5.41
N ARG A 3 -2.31 -10.68 -5.05
CA ARG A 3 -1.57 -9.72 -5.88
C ARG A 3 -1.21 -10.25 -7.28
N LYS A 4 -0.97 -11.57 -7.40
CA LYS A 4 -0.68 -12.23 -8.68
C LYS A 4 -1.93 -12.39 -9.56
N GLU A 5 -3.10 -12.53 -8.97
CA GLU A 5 -4.37 -12.64 -9.69
C GLU A 5 -4.86 -11.29 -10.18
N PHE A 6 -4.67 -10.22 -9.40
CA PHE A 6 -4.95 -8.85 -9.84
C PHE A 6 -4.10 -8.46 -11.06
N LEU A 7 -2.80 -8.75 -11.05
CA LEU A 7 -1.91 -8.47 -12.18
C LEU A 7 -2.20 -9.35 -13.40
N LYS A 8 -2.70 -10.57 -13.20
CA LYS A 8 -3.15 -11.44 -14.31
C LYS A 8 -4.47 -10.95 -14.93
N SER A 9 -5.39 -10.42 -14.14
CA SER A 9 -6.65 -9.93 -14.67
C SER A 9 -6.49 -8.64 -15.49
N CYS A 10 -5.49 -7.81 -15.19
CA CYS A 10 -5.14 -6.65 -16.02
C CYS A 10 -4.43 -7.02 -17.34
N GLY A 11 -3.81 -8.21 -17.42
CA GLY A 11 -3.06 -8.68 -18.60
C GLY A 11 -3.89 -9.51 -19.60
N LEU A 12 -5.09 -9.96 -19.25
CA LEU A 12 -5.85 -10.90 -20.08
C LEU A 12 -6.92 -10.27 -20.99
N PHE A 13 -7.03 -8.95 -21.03
CA PHE A 13 -7.98 -8.27 -21.92
C PHE A 13 -7.34 -7.59 -23.14
N GLY A 14 -6.20 -8.03 -23.59
CA GLY A 14 -5.48 -7.34 -24.65
C GLY A 14 -4.74 -8.21 -25.66
N VAL A 15 -5.28 -9.34 -26.13
CA VAL A 15 -4.88 -9.89 -27.44
C VAL A 15 -6.04 -10.74 -28.00
N GLY A 16 -7.01 -10.09 -28.58
CA GLY A 16 -7.98 -10.71 -29.48
C GLY A 16 -7.45 -10.61 -30.90
N SER A 17 -6.78 -11.63 -31.35
CA SER A 17 -6.38 -11.82 -32.74
C SER A 17 -7.64 -11.99 -33.60
N CYS A 18 -8.01 -10.99 -34.38
CA CYS A 18 -8.98 -11.14 -35.44
C CYS A 18 -8.26 -11.38 -36.77
N LEU A 19 -8.10 -12.65 -37.09
CA LEU A 19 -7.98 -13.09 -38.48
C LEU A 19 -9.37 -13.58 -38.92
N VAL A 20 -10.09 -12.77 -39.69
CA VAL A 20 -11.14 -13.26 -40.56
C VAL A 20 -11.04 -12.52 -41.89
N SER A 21 -10.56 -13.26 -42.90
CA SER A 21 -10.80 -12.95 -44.32
C SER A 21 -12.28 -13.19 -44.64
N GLY A 22 -12.84 -12.31 -45.40
CA GLY A 22 -14.13 -12.61 -46.08
C GLY A 22 -15.00 -11.39 -46.32
N THR A 23 -14.96 -10.94 -47.53
CA THR A 23 -15.93 -10.06 -48.19
C THR A 23 -17.40 -10.32 -47.79
N VAL A 24 -18.17 -9.30 -47.45
CA VAL A 24 -19.55 -9.03 -47.94
C VAL A 24 -20.09 -7.76 -47.25
N GLY A 25 -20.56 -6.78 -48.06
CA GLY A 25 -21.73 -5.98 -47.74
C GLY A 25 -21.56 -4.71 -46.92
N ARG A 26 -21.40 -3.59 -47.59
CA ARG A 26 -21.80 -2.25 -47.12
C ARG A 26 -23.22 -2.31 -46.55
N VAL A 27 -23.39 -2.13 -45.29
CA VAL A 27 -24.44 -1.40 -44.54
C VAL A 27 -24.11 -1.56 -43.03
N ALA A 28 -23.34 -0.71 -42.43
CA ALA A 28 -23.30 -0.46 -40.99
C ALA A 28 -22.31 0.69 -40.65
N GLU A 29 -22.46 1.78 -41.37
CA GLU A 29 -21.98 3.08 -40.87
C GLU A 29 -23.12 3.66 -40.05
N SER A 30 -23.08 3.54 -38.79
CA SER A 30 -23.53 4.45 -37.71
C SER A 30 -24.00 3.76 -36.43
N ILE A 31 -23.19 2.89 -35.82
CA ILE A 31 -23.29 2.59 -34.38
C ILE A 31 -21.87 2.22 -33.91
N ALA A 32 -20.95 3.16 -33.87
CA ALA A 32 -19.62 2.96 -33.33
C ALA A 32 -19.10 4.20 -32.57
N ASP A 33 -20.01 4.97 -31.98
CA ASP A 33 -19.65 6.00 -31.01
C ASP A 33 -19.88 5.46 -29.58
N GLY A 34 -19.30 4.33 -29.26
CA GLY A 34 -19.01 3.99 -27.88
C GLY A 34 -17.94 4.96 -27.38
N PRO A 35 -17.92 5.35 -26.08
CA PRO A 35 -16.89 6.21 -25.55
C PRO A 35 -15.52 5.64 -25.92
N PRO A 36 -14.56 6.48 -26.35
CA PRO A 36 -13.26 6.02 -26.82
C PRO A 36 -12.62 5.11 -25.76
N VAL A 37 -12.18 3.93 -26.17
CA VAL A 37 -11.50 2.97 -25.27
C VAL A 37 -10.19 3.63 -24.82
N THR A 38 -10.22 4.26 -23.65
CA THR A 38 -9.03 4.89 -23.05
C THR A 38 -7.96 3.83 -22.82
N SER A 39 -6.73 4.13 -23.18
CA SER A 39 -5.59 3.23 -22.93
C SER A 39 -5.42 2.93 -21.43
N CYS A 40 -4.76 1.82 -21.10
CA CYS A 40 -4.47 1.49 -19.70
C CYS A 40 -3.70 2.63 -19.00
N GLU A 41 -2.79 3.27 -19.71
CA GLU A 41 -2.03 4.42 -19.20
C GLU A 41 -2.90 5.65 -18.92
N GLU A 42 -3.90 5.91 -19.76
CA GLU A 42 -4.83 7.02 -19.53
C GLU A 42 -5.72 6.77 -18.32
N LYS A 43 -6.22 5.54 -18.16
CA LYS A 43 -6.97 5.13 -16.97
C LYS A 43 -6.12 5.24 -15.70
N GLN A 44 -4.86 4.82 -15.76
CA GLN A 44 -3.94 4.93 -14.64
C GLN A 44 -3.66 6.40 -14.29
N ARG A 45 -3.37 7.24 -15.28
CA ARG A 45 -3.17 8.69 -15.07
C ARG A 45 -4.40 9.37 -14.49
N PHE A 46 -5.60 8.98 -14.96
CA PHE A 46 -6.84 9.49 -14.39
C PHE A 46 -6.99 9.08 -12.92
N ALA A 47 -6.78 7.80 -12.61
CA ALA A 47 -6.85 7.29 -11.24
C ALA A 47 -5.84 8.00 -10.30
N GLN A 48 -4.61 8.20 -10.76
CA GLN A 48 -3.59 8.95 -10.00
C GLN A 48 -4.03 10.40 -9.72
N LYS A 49 -4.53 11.10 -10.73
CA LYS A 49 -5.04 12.48 -10.56
C LYS A 49 -6.24 12.52 -9.61
N TRP A 50 -7.11 11.51 -9.68
CA TRP A 50 -8.27 11.43 -8.80
C TRP A 50 -7.84 11.19 -7.35
N VAL A 51 -6.92 10.25 -7.11
CA VAL A 51 -6.37 9.96 -5.78
C VAL A 51 -5.69 11.20 -5.20
N LYS A 52 -4.88 11.92 -5.99
CA LYS A 52 -4.26 13.16 -5.52
C LYS A 52 -5.31 14.18 -5.08
N ARG A 53 -6.31 14.45 -5.93
CA ARG A 53 -7.40 15.38 -5.62
C ARG A 53 -8.17 14.95 -4.38
N PHE A 54 -8.44 13.65 -4.22
CA PHE A 54 -9.09 13.13 -3.03
C PHE A 54 -8.30 13.47 -1.77
N PHE A 55 -6.99 13.27 -1.77
CA PHE A 55 -6.16 13.60 -0.62
C PHE A 55 -6.01 15.11 -0.39
N ASP A 56 -5.98 15.92 -1.44
CA ASP A 56 -5.97 17.38 -1.30
C ASP A 56 -7.26 17.84 -0.57
N VAL A 57 -8.44 17.38 -1.01
CA VAL A 57 -9.73 17.70 -0.38
C VAL A 57 -9.83 17.10 1.03
N PHE A 58 -9.34 15.89 1.22
CA PHE A 58 -9.31 15.21 2.52
C PHE A 58 -8.51 16.01 3.54
N ASP A 59 -7.33 16.51 3.15
CA ASP A 59 -6.48 17.31 4.01
C ASP A 59 -7.08 18.67 4.34
N GLU A 60 -7.82 19.28 3.41
CA GLU A 60 -8.48 20.57 3.62
C GLU A 60 -9.77 20.46 4.46
N SER A 61 -10.46 19.32 4.37
CA SER A 61 -11.82 19.19 4.92
C SER A 61 -11.88 18.58 6.33
N LEU A 62 -10.84 17.88 6.77
CA LEU A 62 -10.85 17.12 8.01
C LEU A 62 -9.77 17.62 8.98
N ASP A 63 -10.09 17.55 10.28
CA ASP A 63 -9.09 17.74 11.34
C ASP A 63 -8.12 16.56 11.44
N GLU A 64 -7.00 16.76 12.15
CA GLU A 64 -5.94 15.76 12.26
C GLU A 64 -6.41 14.46 12.94
N SER A 65 -7.36 14.53 13.87
CA SER A 65 -7.91 13.36 14.56
C SER A 65 -8.73 12.50 13.59
N ALA A 66 -9.59 13.12 12.80
CA ALA A 66 -10.40 12.45 11.80
C ALA A 66 -9.53 11.83 10.69
N LYS A 67 -8.53 12.57 10.19
CA LYS A 67 -7.55 12.07 9.22
C LYS A 67 -6.84 10.84 9.74
N SER A 68 -6.30 10.91 10.97
CA SER A 68 -5.59 9.80 11.61
C SER A 68 -6.49 8.59 11.75
N GLY A 69 -7.68 8.76 12.31
CA GLY A 69 -8.63 7.67 12.51
C GLY A 69 -9.01 6.94 11.22
N ILE A 70 -9.32 7.69 10.16
CA ILE A 70 -9.67 7.10 8.86
C ILE A 70 -8.47 6.35 8.26
N MET A 71 -7.31 6.99 8.23
CA MET A 71 -6.12 6.39 7.62
C MET A 71 -5.64 5.16 8.39
N GLU A 72 -5.68 5.18 9.72
CA GLU A 72 -5.34 4.04 10.55
C GLU A 72 -6.29 2.86 10.32
N ASN A 73 -7.58 3.12 10.17
CA ASN A 73 -8.55 2.08 9.81
C ASN A 73 -8.30 1.48 8.42
N CYS A 74 -7.89 2.30 7.44
CA CYS A 74 -7.45 1.79 6.14
C CYS A 74 -6.21 0.89 6.28
N GLY A 75 -5.25 1.28 7.09
CA GLY A 75 -4.05 0.48 7.35
C GLY A 75 -4.35 -0.84 8.04
N LYS A 76 -5.24 -0.82 9.03
CA LYS A 76 -5.74 -2.03 9.69
C LYS A 76 -6.37 -2.99 8.69
N ALA A 77 -7.31 -2.52 7.86
CA ALA A 77 -7.97 -3.32 6.85
C ALA A 77 -6.95 -3.92 5.84
N CYS A 78 -5.97 -3.14 5.43
CA CYS A 78 -4.91 -3.58 4.53
C CYS A 78 -4.05 -4.71 5.15
N PHE A 79 -3.76 -4.65 6.45
CA PHE A 79 -3.09 -5.75 7.13
C PHE A 79 -3.98 -7.00 7.20
N GLU A 80 -5.23 -6.86 7.62
CA GLU A 80 -6.19 -7.97 7.74
C GLU A 80 -6.35 -8.70 6.40
N GLU A 81 -6.46 -7.97 5.28
CA GLU A 81 -6.50 -8.54 3.94
C GLU A 81 -5.19 -9.29 3.59
N SER A 82 -4.03 -8.77 4.00
CA SER A 82 -2.72 -9.39 3.72
C SER A 82 -2.54 -10.76 4.38
N VAL A 83 -3.27 -11.02 5.45
CA VAL A 83 -3.22 -12.25 6.23
C VAL A 83 -4.51 -13.08 6.14
N GLU A 84 -5.45 -12.69 5.28
CA GLU A 84 -6.71 -13.39 5.09
C GLU A 84 -6.50 -14.89 4.82
N GLY A 85 -7.26 -15.72 5.50
CA GLY A 85 -7.17 -17.19 5.38
C GLY A 85 -5.92 -17.82 6.04
N LYS A 86 -5.07 -17.04 6.72
CA LYS A 86 -3.92 -17.55 7.46
C LYS A 86 -4.26 -17.72 8.94
N GLU A 87 -4.01 -18.89 9.50
CA GLU A 87 -4.02 -19.08 10.94
C GLU A 87 -2.76 -18.50 11.56
N ILE A 88 -2.90 -17.44 12.36
CA ILE A 88 -1.78 -16.79 13.04
C ILE A 88 -1.89 -17.10 14.53
N LYS A 89 -0.88 -17.79 15.07
CA LYS A 89 -0.73 -18.02 16.50
C LYS A 89 0.13 -16.92 17.11
N PRO A 90 -0.34 -16.21 18.12
CA PRO A 90 0.46 -15.20 18.80
C PRO A 90 1.76 -15.80 19.36
N VAL A 91 2.84 -15.01 19.29
CA VAL A 91 4.17 -15.35 19.79
C VAL A 91 4.66 -14.29 20.77
N GLY A 92 5.75 -14.57 21.48
CA GLY A 92 6.41 -13.57 22.31
C GLY A 92 6.91 -12.37 21.50
N VAL A 93 6.93 -11.17 22.12
CA VAL A 93 7.40 -9.95 21.44
C VAL A 93 8.83 -10.12 20.93
N ASP A 94 9.70 -10.74 21.71
CA ASP A 94 11.11 -10.95 21.34
C ASP A 94 11.25 -11.96 20.19
N ASP A 95 10.34 -12.95 20.13
CA ASP A 95 10.28 -13.91 19.02
C ASP A 95 9.83 -13.20 17.73
N LEU A 96 8.83 -12.32 17.83
CA LEU A 96 8.38 -11.49 16.70
C LEU A 96 9.53 -10.59 16.19
N ILE A 97 10.21 -9.87 17.09
CA ILE A 97 11.35 -9.02 16.74
C ILE A 97 12.46 -9.84 16.07
N SER A 98 12.76 -11.01 16.62
CA SER A 98 13.74 -11.93 16.03
C SER A 98 13.32 -12.40 14.63
N ALA A 99 12.04 -12.67 14.42
CA ALA A 99 11.49 -13.05 13.11
C ALA A 99 11.57 -11.87 12.11
N ILE A 100 11.22 -10.66 12.54
CA ILE A 100 11.34 -9.43 11.75
C ILE A 100 12.79 -9.26 11.27
N ASN A 101 13.75 -9.33 12.18
CA ASN A 101 15.16 -9.09 11.88
C ASN A 101 15.82 -10.21 11.04
N ARG A 102 15.24 -11.41 11.04
CA ARG A 102 15.65 -12.50 10.13
C ARG A 102 14.97 -12.48 8.77
N SER A 103 13.96 -11.61 8.59
CA SER A 103 13.24 -11.51 7.34
C SER A 103 14.09 -10.88 6.22
N THR A 104 13.45 -10.50 5.14
CA THR A 104 14.07 -10.06 3.88
C THR A 104 15.03 -8.85 3.95
N GLY A 105 15.25 -8.26 5.12
CA GLY A 105 16.04 -7.03 5.27
C GLY A 105 15.28 -5.74 4.92
N GLU A 106 13.99 -5.86 4.58
CA GLU A 106 13.11 -4.70 4.29
C GLU A 106 12.63 -4.00 5.56
N ILE A 107 12.63 -4.73 6.67
CA ILE A 107 12.14 -4.27 7.97
C ILE A 107 13.15 -4.62 9.07
N ALA A 108 13.19 -3.81 10.11
CA ALA A 108 13.97 -4.08 11.31
C ALA A 108 13.24 -3.60 12.55
N ALA A 109 13.49 -4.25 13.67
CA ALA A 109 12.95 -3.86 14.97
C ALA A 109 13.97 -4.03 16.08
N THR A 110 13.92 -3.12 17.05
CA THR A 110 14.67 -3.22 18.32
C THR A 110 13.72 -2.95 19.46
N ARG A 111 14.02 -3.50 20.66
CA ARG A 111 13.20 -3.33 21.86
C ARG A 111 14.01 -2.82 23.02
N ASP A 112 13.40 -1.89 23.76
CA ASP A 112 13.87 -1.45 25.07
C ASP A 112 12.66 -1.41 26.03
N GLY A 113 12.65 -2.30 26.99
CA GLY A 113 11.52 -2.47 27.92
C GLY A 113 10.21 -2.79 27.21
N ASN A 114 9.24 -1.88 27.34
CA ASN A 114 7.93 -1.98 26.66
C ASN A 114 7.85 -1.15 25.35
N VAL A 115 8.96 -0.56 24.92
CA VAL A 115 9.03 0.22 23.68
C VAL A 115 9.73 -0.60 22.60
N VAL A 116 9.11 -0.66 21.42
CA VAL A 116 9.70 -1.24 20.22
C VAL A 116 9.87 -0.15 19.17
N GLU A 117 11.10 0.04 18.70
CA GLU A 117 11.38 0.84 17.51
C GLU A 117 11.33 -0.08 16.30
N PHE A 118 10.37 0.16 15.40
CA PHE A 118 10.18 -0.59 14.15
C PHE A 118 10.45 0.33 12.97
N ARG A 119 11.13 -0.15 11.95
CA ARG A 119 11.45 0.66 10.76
C ARG A 119 11.40 -0.16 9.47
N TYR A 120 11.05 0.53 8.39
CA TYR A 120 11.27 0.04 7.04
C TYR A 120 12.68 0.40 6.61
N VAL A 121 13.49 -0.59 6.26
CA VAL A 121 14.92 -0.41 5.95
C VAL A 121 15.16 -0.10 4.46
N GLY A 122 14.15 -0.31 3.62
CA GLY A 122 14.12 0.23 2.27
C GLY A 122 15.02 -0.42 1.23
N ASN A 123 15.56 -1.63 1.49
CA ASN A 123 16.33 -2.33 0.46
C ASN A 123 15.94 -3.81 0.36
N PRO A 124 14.87 -4.15 -0.37
CA PRO A 124 14.52 -5.53 -0.59
C PRO A 124 15.58 -6.24 -1.46
N LYS A 125 16.30 -7.18 -0.87
CA LYS A 125 17.13 -8.17 -1.58
C LYS A 125 18.34 -7.61 -2.35
N GLY A 126 18.99 -6.56 -1.85
CA GLY A 126 20.22 -6.07 -2.46
C GLY A 126 20.02 -5.36 -3.81
N LEU A 127 18.78 -5.05 -4.18
CA LEU A 127 18.51 -4.11 -5.27
C LEU A 127 19.07 -2.75 -4.85
N LYS A 128 19.81 -2.08 -5.74
CA LYS A 128 20.22 -0.69 -5.56
C LYS A 128 18.99 0.20 -5.64
N VAL A 129 18.26 0.30 -4.53
CA VAL A 129 17.15 1.24 -4.41
C VAL A 129 17.74 2.57 -3.96
N ALA A 130 17.36 3.64 -4.60
CA ALA A 130 17.80 4.98 -4.19
C ALA A 130 17.41 5.22 -2.71
N ASP A 131 18.27 5.94 -1.97
CA ASP A 131 17.92 6.43 -0.65
C ASP A 131 16.55 7.12 -0.71
N GLY A 132 15.66 6.77 0.22
CA GLY A 132 14.31 7.31 0.22
C GLY A 132 13.25 6.49 -0.53
N TYR A 133 13.53 5.22 -0.85
CA TYR A 133 12.51 4.33 -1.42
C TYR A 133 11.41 3.99 -0.42
N CYS A 134 10.16 4.27 -0.80
CA CYS A 134 9.01 3.92 0.00
C CYS A 134 8.56 2.48 -0.28
N LEU A 135 8.46 1.65 0.75
CA LEU A 135 7.96 0.27 0.62
C LEU A 135 6.46 0.18 0.33
N CYS A 136 5.72 1.28 0.47
CA CYS A 136 4.30 1.29 0.18
C CYS A 136 4.06 1.20 -1.34
N PRO A 137 3.45 0.11 -1.84
CA PRO A 137 3.25 -0.09 -3.28
C PRO A 137 2.33 0.97 -3.90
N LEU A 138 1.46 1.59 -3.10
CA LEU A 138 0.60 2.67 -3.57
C LEU A 138 1.35 3.98 -3.76
N VAL A 139 2.47 4.18 -3.05
CA VAL A 139 3.33 5.36 -3.25
C VAL A 139 4.19 5.20 -4.50
N GLU A 140 4.67 4.00 -4.78
CA GLU A 140 5.45 3.71 -5.98
C GLU A 140 4.62 3.91 -7.26
N SER A 141 3.36 3.44 -7.24
CA SER A 141 2.43 3.56 -8.37
C SER A 141 1.49 4.77 -8.27
N GLY A 142 1.57 5.54 -7.19
CA GLY A 142 0.69 6.65 -6.91
C GLY A 142 1.11 7.97 -7.57
N PRO A 143 0.28 9.02 -7.42
CA PRO A 143 0.58 10.32 -7.98
C PRO A 143 1.79 10.97 -7.32
N GLN A 144 2.55 11.73 -8.09
CA GLN A 144 3.56 12.62 -7.53
C GLN A 144 2.89 13.68 -6.63
N GLY A 145 3.54 14.05 -5.52
CA GLY A 145 3.01 15.04 -4.59
C GLY A 145 1.83 14.53 -3.74
N LEU A 146 1.70 13.22 -3.57
CA LEU A 146 0.74 12.64 -2.63
C LEU A 146 1.05 13.13 -1.21
N SER A 147 0.00 13.54 -0.48
CA SER A 147 0.09 14.07 0.88
C SER A 147 0.79 13.12 1.86
N GLY A 148 1.52 13.68 2.83
CA GLY A 148 2.11 12.93 3.94
C GLY A 148 1.09 12.31 4.89
N THR A 149 -0.16 12.75 4.86
CA THR A 149 -1.29 12.15 5.60
C THR A 149 -1.50 10.69 5.21
N TYR A 150 -1.23 10.36 3.96
CA TYR A 150 -1.28 9.00 3.47
C TYR A 150 -0.43 8.02 4.31
N CYS A 151 0.69 8.46 4.87
CA CYS A 151 1.56 7.62 5.69
C CYS A 151 0.93 7.17 7.01
N LEU A 152 -0.15 7.81 7.46
CA LEU A 152 -0.87 7.42 8.68
C LEU A 152 -1.52 6.03 8.56
N CYS A 153 -1.78 5.55 7.33
CA CYS A 153 -2.24 4.17 7.15
C CYS A 153 -1.24 3.15 7.69
N SER A 154 0.06 3.43 7.60
CA SER A 154 1.09 2.54 8.14
C SER A 154 1.04 2.42 9.67
N VAL A 155 0.53 3.43 10.38
CA VAL A 155 0.31 3.37 11.84
C VAL A 155 -0.71 2.28 12.17
N GLY A 156 -1.84 2.29 11.49
CA GLY A 156 -2.88 1.26 11.67
C GLY A 156 -2.41 -0.14 11.26
N TYR A 157 -1.68 -0.23 10.14
CA TYR A 157 -1.08 -1.48 9.67
C TYR A 157 -0.12 -2.08 10.71
N VAL A 158 0.81 -1.29 11.21
CA VAL A 158 1.81 -1.72 12.20
C VAL A 158 1.15 -2.08 13.53
N ARG A 159 0.17 -1.27 14.00
CA ARG A 159 -0.58 -1.58 15.23
C ARG A 159 -1.31 -2.92 15.10
N GLN A 160 -2.03 -3.15 14.01
CA GLN A 160 -2.76 -4.39 13.82
C GLN A 160 -1.80 -5.58 13.66
N MET A 161 -0.67 -5.40 12.99
CA MET A 161 0.37 -6.42 12.88
C MET A 161 0.87 -6.86 14.27
N PHE A 162 1.28 -5.91 15.12
CA PHE A 162 1.76 -6.23 16.46
C PHE A 162 0.67 -6.89 17.32
N LYS A 163 -0.55 -6.37 17.29
CA LYS A 163 -1.69 -6.97 17.98
C LYS A 163 -1.92 -8.43 17.55
N THR A 164 -1.95 -8.68 16.26
CA THR A 164 -2.22 -10.03 15.71
C THR A 164 -1.10 -11.00 16.05
N TYR A 165 0.16 -10.59 15.91
CA TYR A 165 1.29 -11.50 16.14
C TYR A 165 1.69 -11.64 17.60
N THR A 166 1.35 -10.70 18.48
CA THR A 166 1.71 -10.80 19.91
C THR A 166 0.51 -11.02 20.85
N GLY A 167 -0.71 -10.84 20.37
CA GLY A 167 -1.91 -10.83 21.18
C GLY A 167 -2.02 -9.62 22.13
N ARG A 168 -1.11 -8.63 22.04
CA ARG A 168 -1.04 -7.46 22.92
C ARG A 168 -1.55 -6.21 22.24
N GLU A 169 -2.25 -5.38 23.00
CA GLU A 169 -2.57 -4.02 22.57
C GLU A 169 -1.30 -3.15 22.60
N SER A 170 -1.27 -2.17 21.73
CA SER A 170 -0.16 -1.22 21.65
C SER A 170 -0.61 0.12 21.12
N SER A 171 0.06 1.18 21.52
CA SER A 171 0.04 2.45 20.81
C SER A 171 1.17 2.51 19.79
N VAL A 172 0.93 3.12 18.64
CA VAL A 172 1.92 3.26 17.58
C VAL A 172 1.98 4.71 17.13
N GLU A 173 3.18 5.25 17.11
CA GLU A 173 3.51 6.60 16.65
C GLU A 173 4.38 6.52 15.40
N LEU A 174 4.05 7.29 14.36
CA LEU A 174 4.90 7.50 13.19
C LEU A 174 5.93 8.59 13.51
N VAL A 175 7.13 8.20 13.88
CA VAL A 175 8.22 9.12 14.28
C VAL A 175 8.85 9.80 13.08
N GLU A 176 8.97 9.07 11.96
CA GLU A 176 9.61 9.55 10.74
C GLU A 176 8.98 8.90 9.52
N SER A 177 8.83 9.63 8.42
CA SER A 177 8.43 9.04 7.15
C SER A 177 9.11 9.73 5.95
N LEU A 178 9.38 8.96 4.93
CA LEU A 178 9.96 9.42 3.66
C LEU A 178 9.12 10.52 3.00
N LYS A 179 7.80 10.39 3.05
CA LYS A 179 6.87 11.38 2.46
C LYS A 179 6.80 12.68 3.25
N ARG A 180 7.28 12.69 4.50
CA ARG A 180 7.37 13.89 5.36
C ARG A 180 8.80 14.43 5.43
N GLY A 181 9.66 14.07 4.47
CA GLY A 181 11.04 14.55 4.38
C GLY A 181 12.05 13.78 5.25
N GLY A 182 11.65 12.67 5.85
CA GLY A 182 12.54 11.79 6.59
C GLY A 182 13.40 10.91 5.68
N LYS A 183 14.37 10.22 6.27
CA LYS A 183 15.26 9.28 5.57
C LYS A 183 14.73 7.85 5.53
N THR A 184 13.76 7.54 6.39
CA THR A 184 13.15 6.21 6.52
C THR A 184 11.72 6.34 7.03
N CYS A 185 10.97 5.24 7.08
CA CYS A 185 9.72 5.17 7.83
C CYS A 185 9.98 4.46 9.15
N ARG A 186 9.85 5.18 10.28
CA ARG A 186 10.15 4.70 11.62
C ARG A 186 8.96 4.89 12.54
N PHE A 187 8.68 3.85 13.30
CA PHE A 187 7.54 3.78 14.21
C PHE A 187 8.03 3.47 15.61
N ARG A 188 7.44 4.14 16.60
CA ARG A 188 7.57 3.80 18.01
C ARG A 188 6.30 3.10 18.46
N ILE A 189 6.47 1.91 19.02
CA ILE A 189 5.38 1.05 19.48
C ILE A 189 5.52 0.90 20.98
N THR A 190 4.53 1.35 21.74
CA THR A 190 4.47 1.15 23.18
C THR A 190 3.51 0.04 23.49
N LEU A 191 4.01 -1.04 24.04
CA LEU A 191 3.24 -2.24 24.40
C LEU A 191 2.46 -1.99 25.70
N ALA A 192 1.19 -2.39 25.73
CA ALA A 192 0.34 -2.34 26.92
C ALA A 192 0.71 -3.49 27.87
#